data_4a5f5637f18d56e56a1ffd7cf747b368
#
_entry.id   4a5f5637f18d56e56a1ffd7cf747b368
#
_cell.length_a   1.000
_cell.length_b   1.000
_cell.length_c   1.000
_cell.angle_alpha   90.00
_cell.angle_beta   90.00
_cell.angle_gamma   90.00
#
_symmetry.space_group_name_H-M   'P 1'
#
loop_
_entity.id
_entity.type
_entity.pdbx_description
1 polymer ?
#
loop_
_entity_poly.entity_id
_entity_poly.type
_entity_poly.pdbx_seq_one_letter_code
_entity_poly.pdbx_strand_id
1 'polypeptide(L)'
;EGLRELGYNVQEPKETEYGVMMMALSAGDADFTVHLWDQLHDEFYQKAGGDKTMVKAGDILPGVLQGYLIDKKTADKYNIKYITDMKKPEIAKLFDTDGDGKADMTGCNPGWGCELVIAHHMKAYDLEKSITVNQGSYFALMADTITRYKEGKPILYFTWVPQWISTVLVEDKDVVWLEVPKTDLPDGNNDVDTMYKGKNLGFAVDKVEAVLNKEFAQENPAALKFLSLVQISTDDESTQNLKMQEGEKKPKDITRHAKEWVQAHRAQFDEWLKASRAAAMQAKN
;
A
#
# COMPACT_ATOMS: atom_id res chain seq x y z
N GLU A 1 -7.52 -19.55 1.56
CA GLU A 1 -7.96 -20.80 0.90
C GLU A 1 -6.79 -21.78 0.76
N GLY A 2 -5.61 -21.41 0.20
CA GLY A 2 -4.51 -22.34 -0.05
C GLY A 2 -4.01 -23.07 1.17
N LEU A 3 -3.81 -22.38 2.28
CA LEU A 3 -3.42 -23.04 3.54
C LEU A 3 -4.49 -24.01 4.04
N ARG A 4 -5.78 -23.71 3.85
CA ARG A 4 -6.87 -24.67 4.14
C ARG A 4 -6.80 -25.91 3.25
N GLU A 5 -6.52 -25.77 1.96
CA GLU A 5 -6.34 -26.89 1.02
C GLU A 5 -5.05 -27.72 1.31
N LEU A 6 -4.08 -27.12 2.02
CA LEU A 6 -2.91 -27.83 2.55
C LEU A 6 -3.18 -28.53 3.90
N GLY A 7 -4.36 -28.35 4.48
CA GLY A 7 -4.79 -29.02 5.71
C GLY A 7 -4.60 -28.19 6.99
N TYR A 8 -4.25 -26.91 6.87
CA TYR A 8 -4.12 -26.01 8.03
C TYR A 8 -5.49 -25.54 8.54
N ASN A 9 -5.63 -25.45 9.86
CA ASN A 9 -6.77 -24.80 10.49
C ASN A 9 -6.55 -23.29 10.56
N VAL A 10 -6.91 -22.59 9.48
CA VAL A 10 -6.69 -21.15 9.37
C VAL A 10 -7.77 -20.40 10.14
N GLN A 11 -7.37 -19.66 11.16
CA GLN A 11 -8.24 -18.80 11.97
C GLN A 11 -8.74 -17.60 11.16
N GLU A 12 -9.79 -16.93 11.65
CA GLU A 12 -10.23 -15.67 11.05
C GLU A 12 -9.13 -14.61 11.18
N PRO A 13 -8.90 -13.81 10.13
CA PRO A 13 -7.93 -12.72 10.18
C PRO A 13 -8.24 -11.73 11.30
N LYS A 14 -7.21 -11.26 11.98
CA LYS A 14 -7.30 -10.19 12.98
C LYS A 14 -6.85 -8.88 12.36
N GLU A 15 -7.67 -7.86 12.51
CA GLU A 15 -7.30 -6.49 12.16
C GLU A 15 -6.66 -5.80 13.37
N THR A 16 -5.51 -5.16 13.16
CA THR A 16 -4.79 -4.46 14.22
C THR A 16 -3.85 -3.41 13.62
N GLU A 17 -3.35 -2.50 14.45
CA GLU A 17 -2.36 -1.53 14.05
C GLU A 17 -1.04 -2.20 13.65
N TYR A 18 -0.32 -1.60 12.72
CA TYR A 18 0.82 -2.22 12.04
C TYR A 18 1.95 -2.62 13.02
N GLY A 19 2.35 -1.72 13.92
CA GLY A 19 3.39 -2.01 14.92
C GLY A 19 2.99 -3.14 15.88
N VAL A 20 1.70 -3.22 16.24
CA VAL A 20 1.16 -4.30 17.09
C VAL A 20 1.21 -5.64 16.34
N MET A 21 0.87 -5.65 15.04
CA MET A 21 0.97 -6.85 14.20
C MET A 21 2.40 -7.38 14.15
N MET A 22 3.40 -6.53 13.91
CA MET A 22 4.80 -6.94 13.86
C MET A 22 5.30 -7.50 15.19
N MET A 23 4.91 -6.88 16.30
CA MET A 23 5.25 -7.40 17.64
C MET A 23 4.61 -8.76 17.90
N ALA A 24 3.33 -8.95 17.52
CA ALA A 24 2.63 -10.22 17.66
C ALA A 24 3.29 -11.35 16.85
N LEU A 25 3.71 -11.07 15.61
CA LEU A 25 4.46 -12.00 14.77
C LEU A 25 5.80 -12.36 15.42
N SER A 26 6.55 -11.37 15.88
CA SER A 26 7.85 -11.59 16.53
C SER A 26 7.73 -12.45 17.81
N ALA A 27 6.66 -12.24 18.57
CA ALA A 27 6.39 -12.99 19.80
C ALA A 27 5.80 -14.40 19.58
N GLY A 28 5.33 -14.71 18.37
CA GLY A 28 4.62 -15.97 18.08
C GLY A 28 3.14 -15.96 18.46
N ASP A 29 2.56 -14.80 18.78
CA ASP A 29 1.12 -14.64 19.02
C ASP A 29 0.30 -14.64 17.72
N ALA A 30 0.98 -14.47 16.60
CA ALA A 30 0.46 -14.62 15.24
C ALA A 30 1.47 -15.39 14.40
N ASP A 31 0.99 -16.23 13.48
CA ASP A 31 1.81 -17.09 12.64
C ASP A 31 2.38 -16.38 11.42
N PHE A 32 1.55 -15.56 10.74
CA PHE A 32 1.94 -14.83 9.54
C PHE A 32 1.06 -13.61 9.27
N THR A 33 1.61 -12.70 8.45
CA THR A 33 0.89 -11.65 7.75
C THR A 33 1.24 -11.68 6.27
N VAL A 34 0.37 -11.11 5.41
CA VAL A 34 0.62 -10.93 3.97
C VAL A 34 0.61 -9.45 3.60
N HIS A 35 1.04 -8.59 4.52
CA HIS A 35 0.87 -7.14 4.39
C HIS A 35 2.12 -6.34 4.82
N LEU A 36 3.33 -6.86 4.59
CA LEU A 36 4.55 -6.08 4.75
C LEU A 36 4.84 -5.32 3.44
N TRP A 37 4.71 -4.00 3.43
CA TRP A 37 5.32 -3.15 2.42
C TRP A 37 6.81 -3.07 2.71
N ASP A 38 7.65 -3.67 1.89
CA ASP A 38 9.03 -4.00 2.20
C ASP A 38 9.86 -2.77 2.60
N GLN A 39 9.81 -1.72 1.78
CA GLN A 39 10.57 -0.49 2.06
C GLN A 39 9.83 0.42 3.06
N LEU A 40 8.52 0.60 2.89
CA LEU A 40 7.72 1.52 3.71
C LEU A 40 7.69 1.12 5.18
N HIS A 41 7.68 -0.18 5.46
CA HIS A 41 7.49 -0.71 6.82
C HIS A 41 8.76 -1.37 7.39
N ASP A 42 9.93 -1.22 6.75
CA ASP A 42 11.17 -1.84 7.22
C ASP A 42 11.51 -1.43 8.66
N GLU A 43 11.27 -0.17 9.04
CA GLU A 43 11.50 0.30 10.41
C GLU A 43 10.69 -0.49 11.44
N PHE A 44 9.42 -0.79 11.17
CA PHE A 44 8.56 -1.60 12.05
C PHE A 44 9.05 -3.05 12.12
N TYR A 45 9.46 -3.61 10.98
CA TYR A 45 10.01 -4.96 10.90
C TYR A 45 11.29 -5.08 11.73
N GLN A 46 12.24 -4.17 11.56
CA GLN A 46 13.51 -4.18 12.29
C GLN A 46 13.30 -3.96 13.79
N LYS A 47 12.47 -3.01 14.20
CA LYS A 47 12.15 -2.74 15.61
C LYS A 47 11.50 -3.93 16.32
N ALA A 48 10.70 -4.72 15.61
CA ALA A 48 10.07 -5.92 16.14
C ALA A 48 11.03 -7.14 16.25
N GLY A 49 12.26 -7.03 15.73
CA GLY A 49 13.25 -8.11 15.82
C GLY A 49 13.81 -8.55 14.46
N GLY A 50 13.16 -8.18 13.35
CA GLY A 50 13.62 -8.47 11.99
C GLY A 50 13.84 -9.97 11.75
N ASP A 51 14.88 -10.30 10.99
CA ASP A 51 15.24 -11.69 10.63
C ASP A 51 15.61 -12.58 11.82
N LYS A 52 15.74 -12.01 13.01
CA LYS A 52 16.01 -12.82 14.22
C LYS A 52 14.78 -13.63 14.63
N THR A 53 13.60 -13.05 14.50
CA THR A 53 12.32 -13.60 14.97
C THR A 53 11.30 -13.86 13.86
N MET A 54 11.52 -13.31 12.67
CA MET A 54 10.60 -13.39 11.54
C MET A 54 11.32 -13.82 10.26
N VAL A 55 10.55 -14.22 9.23
CA VAL A 55 11.03 -14.59 7.89
C VAL A 55 10.16 -13.95 6.84
N LYS A 56 10.76 -13.17 5.94
CA LYS A 56 10.11 -12.72 4.70
C LYS A 56 10.03 -13.91 3.74
N ALA A 57 8.84 -14.20 3.22
CA ALA A 57 8.61 -15.41 2.43
C ALA A 57 8.57 -15.15 0.92
N GLY A 58 7.77 -14.21 0.48
CA GLY A 58 7.64 -13.92 -0.95
C GLY A 58 6.77 -12.70 -1.24
N ASP A 59 6.86 -12.24 -2.48
CA ASP A 59 6.22 -11.02 -2.98
C ASP A 59 4.75 -11.30 -3.34
N ILE A 60 3.83 -11.00 -2.45
CA ILE A 60 2.38 -11.19 -2.67
C ILE A 60 1.86 -10.20 -3.72
N LEU A 61 2.29 -8.93 -3.63
CA LEU A 61 1.94 -7.87 -4.56
C LEU A 61 3.20 -7.12 -4.98
N PRO A 62 3.76 -7.40 -6.15
CA PRO A 62 4.89 -6.64 -6.69
C PRO A 62 4.43 -5.33 -7.34
N GLY A 63 5.29 -4.32 -7.33
CA GLY A 63 5.10 -3.08 -8.07
C GLY A 63 4.01 -2.18 -7.50
N VAL A 64 3.86 -2.15 -6.19
CA VAL A 64 2.97 -1.23 -5.51
C VAL A 64 3.56 0.17 -5.49
N LEU A 65 2.70 1.19 -5.62
CA LEU A 65 3.10 2.58 -5.79
C LEU A 65 2.49 3.46 -4.71
N GLN A 66 3.15 4.57 -4.42
CA GLN A 66 2.63 5.64 -3.57
C GLN A 66 3.04 6.99 -4.14
N GLY A 67 2.28 8.03 -3.83
CA GLY A 67 2.65 9.38 -4.24
C GLY A 67 1.53 10.40 -4.12
N TYR A 68 1.80 11.57 -4.67
CA TYR A 68 0.90 12.71 -4.70
C TYR A 68 0.23 12.84 -6.06
N LEU A 69 -1.07 13.12 -6.05
CA LEU A 69 -1.83 13.34 -7.29
C LEU A 69 -2.66 14.62 -7.21
N ILE A 70 -2.91 15.18 -8.39
CA ILE A 70 -3.87 16.26 -8.60
C ILE A 70 -4.79 15.91 -9.77
N ASP A 71 -5.93 16.60 -9.86
CA ASP A 71 -6.78 16.46 -11.03
C ASP A 71 -6.06 16.91 -12.31
N LYS A 72 -6.23 16.10 -13.37
CA LYS A 72 -5.55 16.32 -14.65
C LYS A 72 -5.92 17.67 -15.30
N LYS A 73 -7.17 18.10 -15.15
CA LYS A 73 -7.65 19.37 -15.72
C LYS A 73 -6.87 20.56 -15.17
N THR A 74 -6.61 20.59 -13.85
CA THR A 74 -5.83 21.64 -13.21
C THR A 74 -4.35 21.51 -13.56
N ALA A 75 -3.81 20.29 -13.58
CA ALA A 75 -2.42 20.04 -13.97
C ALA A 75 -2.14 20.57 -15.39
N ASP A 76 -2.97 20.21 -16.36
CA ASP A 76 -2.82 20.62 -17.77
C ASP A 76 -2.96 22.13 -17.93
N LYS A 77 -3.98 22.74 -17.28
CA LYS A 77 -4.28 24.16 -17.39
C LYS A 77 -3.16 25.06 -16.88
N TYR A 78 -2.51 24.66 -15.78
CA TYR A 78 -1.50 25.47 -15.10
C TYR A 78 -0.09 24.91 -15.27
N ASN A 79 0.08 23.83 -16.06
CA ASN A 79 1.36 23.14 -16.30
C ASN A 79 2.05 22.73 -14.99
N ILE A 80 1.27 22.14 -14.07
CA ILE A 80 1.75 21.65 -12.78
C ILE A 80 2.31 20.25 -12.97
N LYS A 81 3.57 20.03 -12.57
CA LYS A 81 4.26 18.74 -12.71
C LYS A 81 4.85 18.23 -11.40
N TYR A 82 5.28 19.14 -10.54
CA TYR A 82 5.98 18.83 -9.30
C TYR A 82 5.15 19.21 -8.08
N ILE A 83 5.28 18.45 -7.00
CA ILE A 83 4.68 18.84 -5.72
C ILE A 83 5.21 20.21 -5.26
N THR A 84 6.44 20.57 -5.63
CA THR A 84 7.05 21.86 -5.33
C THR A 84 6.46 23.03 -6.11
N ASP A 85 5.62 22.78 -7.12
CA ASP A 85 4.88 23.87 -7.78
C ASP A 85 3.90 24.55 -6.82
N MET A 86 3.50 23.86 -5.73
CA MET A 86 2.68 24.45 -4.65
C MET A 86 3.38 25.59 -3.88
N LYS A 87 4.70 25.79 -4.06
CA LYS A 87 5.40 26.96 -3.54
C LYS A 87 4.99 28.27 -4.20
N LYS A 88 4.38 28.21 -5.38
CA LYS A 88 3.84 29.36 -6.08
C LYS A 88 2.47 29.72 -5.46
N PRO A 89 2.31 30.91 -4.86
CA PRO A 89 1.06 31.24 -4.17
C PRO A 89 -0.18 31.16 -5.06
N GLU A 90 -0.05 31.50 -6.35
CA GLU A 90 -1.12 31.39 -7.34
C GLU A 90 -1.54 29.94 -7.63
N ILE A 91 -0.63 28.99 -7.46
CA ILE A 91 -0.91 27.54 -7.58
C ILE A 91 -1.49 26.98 -6.28
N ALA A 92 -0.85 27.27 -5.14
CA ALA A 92 -1.36 26.83 -3.83
C ALA A 92 -2.82 27.22 -3.61
N LYS A 93 -3.18 28.46 -3.97
CA LYS A 93 -4.53 28.99 -3.85
C LYS A 93 -5.59 28.21 -4.62
N LEU A 94 -5.23 27.47 -5.67
CA LEU A 94 -6.19 26.63 -6.43
C LEU A 94 -6.71 25.47 -5.57
N PHE A 95 -5.87 24.99 -4.65
CA PHE A 95 -6.13 23.84 -3.77
C PHE A 95 -6.46 24.28 -2.32
N ASP A 96 -6.44 25.57 -2.03
CA ASP A 96 -6.81 26.16 -0.73
C ASP A 96 -8.32 26.04 -0.52
N THR A 97 -8.72 25.33 0.53
CA THR A 97 -10.13 25.03 0.81
C THR A 97 -10.67 25.80 2.01
N ASP A 98 -9.78 26.31 2.88
CA ASP A 98 -10.14 27.02 4.10
C ASP A 98 -9.76 28.52 4.10
N GLY A 99 -9.00 28.96 3.09
CA GLY A 99 -8.65 30.35 2.87
C GLY A 99 -7.38 30.82 3.62
N ASP A 100 -6.53 29.87 4.07
CA ASP A 100 -5.28 30.19 4.77
C ASP A 100 -4.12 30.53 3.82
N GLY A 101 -4.32 30.36 2.51
CA GLY A 101 -3.36 30.63 1.45
C GLY A 101 -2.44 29.48 1.11
N LYS A 102 -2.61 28.32 1.74
CA LYS A 102 -1.87 27.09 1.43
C LYS A 102 -2.73 26.11 0.62
N ALA A 103 -2.07 25.21 -0.05
CA ALA A 103 -2.75 24.08 -0.68
C ALA A 103 -3.14 23.04 0.38
N ASP A 104 -4.39 22.62 0.40
CA ASP A 104 -4.89 21.55 1.24
C ASP A 104 -4.65 20.21 0.56
N MET A 105 -3.85 19.36 1.16
CA MET A 105 -3.56 18.02 0.69
C MET A 105 -4.19 16.98 1.61
N THR A 106 -5.01 16.09 1.05
CA THR A 106 -5.43 14.89 1.77
C THR A 106 -4.22 13.97 1.98
N GLY A 107 -3.81 13.80 3.24
CA GLY A 107 -2.72 12.91 3.67
C GLY A 107 -3.24 11.54 4.09
N CYS A 108 -2.38 10.73 4.69
CA CYS A 108 -2.76 9.42 5.22
C CYS A 108 -3.03 9.47 6.74
N ASN A 109 -3.48 8.32 7.30
CA ASN A 109 -3.78 8.22 8.72
C ASN A 109 -2.51 8.45 9.56
N PRO A 110 -2.66 9.12 10.71
CA PRO A 110 -1.61 9.13 11.72
C PRO A 110 -1.20 7.71 12.13
N GLY A 111 0.11 7.48 12.29
CA GLY A 111 0.67 6.16 12.63
C GLY A 111 0.91 5.22 11.46
N TRP A 112 0.53 5.60 10.25
CA TRP A 112 0.90 4.84 9.05
C TRP A 112 2.31 5.21 8.56
N GLY A 113 3.00 4.30 7.87
CA GLY A 113 4.35 4.55 7.33
C GLY A 113 4.40 5.75 6.38
N CYS A 114 3.34 5.97 5.58
CA CYS A 114 3.23 7.13 4.69
C CYS A 114 3.26 8.48 5.43
N GLU A 115 2.78 8.55 6.67
CA GLU A 115 2.86 9.77 7.48
C GLU A 115 4.31 10.23 7.66
N LEU A 116 5.21 9.29 7.96
CA LEU A 116 6.63 9.59 8.16
C LEU A 116 7.26 10.14 6.88
N VAL A 117 6.97 9.51 5.74
CA VAL A 117 7.49 9.96 4.43
C VAL A 117 6.92 11.32 4.06
N ILE A 118 5.60 11.53 4.20
CA ILE A 118 4.96 12.82 3.89
C ILE A 118 5.53 13.93 4.77
N ALA A 119 5.63 13.71 6.09
CA ALA A 119 6.18 14.69 7.01
C ALA A 119 7.64 15.03 6.69
N HIS A 120 8.44 14.03 6.29
CA HIS A 120 9.80 14.24 5.81
C HIS A 120 9.83 15.08 4.54
N HIS A 121 9.03 14.75 3.53
CA HIS A 121 8.94 15.49 2.26
C HIS A 121 8.53 16.95 2.46
N MET A 122 7.58 17.23 3.37
CA MET A 122 7.18 18.62 3.67
C MET A 122 8.38 19.46 4.11
N LYS A 123 9.28 18.89 4.90
CA LYS A 123 10.52 19.55 5.35
C LYS A 123 11.60 19.56 4.27
N ALA A 124 11.91 18.38 3.72
CA ALA A 124 13.02 18.20 2.76
C ALA A 124 12.84 19.04 1.48
N TYR A 125 11.60 19.24 1.05
CA TYR A 125 11.28 20.06 -0.12
C TYR A 125 10.78 21.47 0.25
N ASP A 126 10.84 21.88 1.53
CA ASP A 126 10.45 23.21 2.00
C ASP A 126 9.00 23.56 1.61
N LEU A 127 8.06 22.66 1.91
CA LEU A 127 6.64 22.75 1.57
C LEU A 127 5.74 23.12 2.74
N GLU A 128 6.23 23.13 3.98
CA GLU A 128 5.43 23.39 5.21
C GLU A 128 4.70 24.74 5.19
N LYS A 129 5.23 25.70 4.42
CA LYS A 129 4.62 27.04 4.25
C LYS A 129 3.60 27.10 3.14
N SER A 130 3.56 26.09 2.26
CA SER A 130 2.77 26.09 1.03
C SER A 130 1.68 25.03 1.02
N ILE A 131 1.82 23.99 1.83
CA ILE A 131 0.90 22.85 1.90
C ILE A 131 0.47 22.64 3.36
N THR A 132 -0.83 22.50 3.56
CA THR A 132 -1.44 21.94 4.78
C THR A 132 -1.78 20.48 4.52
N VAL A 133 -1.18 19.56 5.29
CA VAL A 133 -1.46 18.12 5.18
C VAL A 133 -2.63 17.79 6.11
N ASN A 134 -3.79 17.52 5.53
CA ASN A 134 -4.99 17.13 6.26
C ASN A 134 -4.90 15.65 6.63
N GLN A 135 -4.78 15.34 7.91
CA GLN A 135 -4.66 14.00 8.46
C GLN A 135 -5.92 13.59 9.22
N GLY A 136 -6.25 12.31 9.19
CA GLY A 136 -7.42 11.77 9.86
C GLY A 136 -7.80 10.41 9.28
N SER A 137 -9.08 10.08 9.31
CA SER A 137 -9.56 8.88 8.60
C SER A 137 -9.42 9.08 7.10
N TYR A 138 -8.43 8.43 6.49
CA TYR A 138 -8.09 8.55 5.07
C TYR A 138 -9.32 8.39 4.15
N PHE A 139 -10.10 7.35 4.37
CA PHE A 139 -11.26 7.08 3.51
C PHE A 139 -12.38 8.13 3.66
N ALA A 140 -12.52 8.76 4.84
CA ALA A 140 -13.45 9.87 5.02
C ALA A 140 -12.94 11.12 4.27
N LEU A 141 -11.66 11.47 4.42
CA LEU A 141 -11.05 12.58 3.70
C LEU A 141 -11.08 12.36 2.17
N MET A 142 -10.88 11.14 1.71
CA MET A 142 -10.97 10.82 0.28
C MET A 142 -12.41 10.88 -0.26
N ALA A 143 -13.42 10.61 0.55
CA ALA A 143 -14.81 10.83 0.15
C ALA A 143 -15.09 12.31 -0.16
N ASP A 144 -14.56 13.23 0.68
CA ASP A 144 -14.63 14.67 0.45
C ASP A 144 -13.81 15.07 -0.79
N THR A 145 -12.60 14.54 -0.95
CA THR A 145 -11.74 14.76 -2.12
C THR A 145 -12.44 14.36 -3.42
N ILE A 146 -13.06 13.18 -3.46
CA ILE A 146 -13.82 12.69 -4.62
C ILE A 146 -15.06 13.56 -4.89
N THR A 147 -15.73 14.03 -3.83
CA THR A 147 -16.87 14.93 -3.98
C THR A 147 -16.45 16.25 -4.61
N ARG A 148 -15.35 16.86 -4.14
CA ARG A 148 -14.77 18.06 -4.76
C ARG A 148 -14.41 17.84 -6.23
N TYR A 149 -13.80 16.70 -6.57
CA TYR A 149 -13.51 16.35 -7.96
C TYR A 149 -14.78 16.30 -8.81
N LYS A 150 -15.84 15.63 -8.34
CA LYS A 150 -17.14 15.57 -9.04
C LYS A 150 -17.79 16.94 -9.24
N GLU A 151 -17.53 17.89 -8.34
CA GLU A 151 -17.95 19.28 -8.46
C GLU A 151 -17.06 20.09 -9.42
N GLY A 152 -16.04 19.48 -10.02
CA GLY A 152 -15.11 20.13 -10.94
C GLY A 152 -14.09 21.05 -10.25
N LYS A 153 -13.91 20.92 -8.95
CA LYS A 153 -12.94 21.66 -8.12
C LYS A 153 -11.58 20.98 -8.15
N PRO A 154 -10.47 21.73 -8.04
CA PRO A 154 -9.14 21.16 -7.90
C PRO A 154 -9.00 20.31 -6.65
N ILE A 155 -8.23 19.21 -6.77
CA ILE A 155 -7.92 18.28 -5.68
C ILE A 155 -6.42 18.01 -5.62
N LEU A 156 -5.88 17.88 -4.40
CA LEU A 156 -4.52 17.46 -4.11
C LEU A 156 -4.57 16.40 -3.00
N TYR A 157 -4.01 15.22 -3.27
CA TYR A 157 -4.09 14.12 -2.32
C TYR A 157 -2.91 13.15 -2.45
N PHE A 158 -2.64 12.44 -1.36
CA PHE A 158 -1.79 11.26 -1.32
C PHE A 158 -2.63 10.01 -1.57
N THR A 159 -2.10 9.03 -2.27
CA THR A 159 -2.68 7.69 -2.40
C THR A 159 -1.62 6.64 -2.70
N TRP A 160 -2.06 5.39 -2.74
CA TRP A 160 -1.25 4.25 -3.16
C TRP A 160 -2.03 3.36 -4.15
N VAL A 161 -1.29 2.50 -4.85
CA VAL A 161 -1.84 1.47 -5.74
C VAL A 161 -1.24 0.13 -5.29
N PRO A 162 -2.05 -0.93 -5.08
CA PRO A 162 -3.49 -1.04 -5.39
C PRO A 162 -4.40 -0.37 -4.36
N GLN A 163 -5.44 0.32 -4.84
CA GLN A 163 -6.48 0.95 -4.02
C GLN A 163 -7.72 1.20 -4.89
N TRP A 164 -8.95 1.06 -4.33
CA TRP A 164 -10.19 1.31 -5.06
C TRP A 164 -10.30 2.74 -5.63
N ILE A 165 -9.65 3.70 -4.99
CA ILE A 165 -9.62 5.10 -5.44
C ILE A 165 -9.06 5.22 -6.86
N SER A 166 -8.06 4.41 -7.22
CA SER A 166 -7.48 4.40 -8.57
C SER A 166 -8.44 3.92 -9.66
N THR A 167 -9.54 3.26 -9.28
CA THR A 167 -10.62 2.89 -10.22
C THR A 167 -11.65 4.00 -10.41
N VAL A 168 -11.72 4.96 -9.47
CA VAL A 168 -12.64 6.11 -9.49
C VAL A 168 -11.94 7.36 -10.02
N LEU A 169 -10.71 7.59 -9.61
CA LEU A 169 -9.83 8.65 -10.07
C LEU A 169 -8.70 8.01 -10.90
N VAL A 170 -8.98 7.80 -12.18
CA VAL A 170 -8.13 7.02 -13.10
C VAL A 170 -6.93 7.85 -13.55
N GLU A 171 -5.72 7.29 -13.39
CA GLU A 171 -4.47 7.89 -13.86
C GLU A 171 -4.56 8.27 -15.35
N ASP A 172 -3.97 9.40 -15.71
CA ASP A 172 -3.91 9.98 -17.06
C ASP A 172 -5.27 10.35 -17.69
N LYS A 173 -6.38 9.98 -17.07
CA LYS A 173 -7.73 10.38 -17.45
C LYS A 173 -8.29 11.45 -16.51
N ASP A 174 -8.36 11.16 -15.25
CA ASP A 174 -8.96 11.99 -14.21
C ASP A 174 -7.90 12.74 -13.39
N VAL A 175 -6.77 12.08 -13.12
CA VAL A 175 -5.68 12.58 -12.27
C VAL A 175 -4.31 12.28 -12.85
N VAL A 176 -3.29 12.98 -12.34
CA VAL A 176 -1.88 12.75 -12.70
C VAL A 176 -1.01 12.71 -11.45
N TRP A 177 0.02 11.85 -11.49
CA TRP A 177 1.06 11.84 -10.49
C TRP A 177 1.92 13.09 -10.57
N LEU A 178 2.16 13.70 -9.42
CA LEU A 178 3.16 14.75 -9.25
C LEU A 178 4.53 14.15 -8.99
N GLU A 179 5.55 14.75 -9.58
CA GLU A 179 6.93 14.41 -9.32
C GLU A 179 7.47 15.15 -8.09
N VAL A 180 8.48 14.55 -7.46
CA VAL A 180 9.33 15.25 -6.50
C VAL A 180 10.65 15.69 -7.16
N PRO A 181 11.33 16.75 -6.65
CA PRO A 181 12.55 17.26 -7.29
C PRO A 181 13.75 16.30 -7.20
N LYS A 182 13.78 15.45 -6.21
CA LYS A 182 14.78 14.40 -5.95
C LYS A 182 14.19 13.36 -5.00
N THR A 183 14.75 12.16 -4.99
CA THR A 183 14.47 11.18 -3.93
C THR A 183 15.05 11.70 -2.61
N ASP A 184 14.23 11.74 -1.56
CA ASP A 184 14.63 12.17 -0.22
C ASP A 184 13.71 11.51 0.79
N LEU A 185 14.11 10.33 1.28
CA LEU A 185 13.33 9.50 2.18
C LEU A 185 13.83 9.62 3.63
N PRO A 186 12.99 9.35 4.63
CA PRO A 186 13.40 9.27 6.02
C PRO A 186 14.64 8.38 6.19
N ASP A 187 15.49 8.70 7.16
CA ASP A 187 16.70 7.94 7.51
C ASP A 187 17.76 7.86 6.38
N GLY A 188 17.61 8.67 5.33
CA GLY A 188 18.58 8.76 4.23
C GLY A 188 18.59 7.54 3.31
N ASN A 189 17.57 6.70 3.32
CA ASN A 189 17.45 5.54 2.42
C ASN A 189 17.09 5.99 0.99
N ASN A 190 17.99 6.70 0.33
CA ASN A 190 17.74 7.31 -0.98
C ASN A 190 18.17 6.44 -2.18
N ASP A 191 18.69 5.23 -1.93
CA ASP A 191 19.16 4.30 -2.97
C ASP A 191 18.05 3.39 -3.52
N VAL A 192 16.81 3.59 -3.06
CA VAL A 192 15.66 2.82 -3.53
C VAL A 192 15.08 3.38 -4.82
N ASP A 193 14.49 2.53 -5.64
CA ASP A 193 13.81 2.97 -6.86
C ASP A 193 12.50 3.71 -6.49
N THR A 194 12.39 4.95 -6.94
CA THR A 194 11.21 5.81 -6.78
C THR A 194 10.61 6.21 -8.13
N MET A 195 11.08 5.55 -9.22
CA MET A 195 10.72 5.92 -10.58
C MET A 195 9.53 5.11 -11.09
N TYR A 196 8.51 5.78 -11.57
CA TYR A 196 7.36 5.18 -12.24
C TYR A 196 7.08 5.90 -13.58
N LYS A 197 7.09 5.16 -14.68
CA LYS A 197 6.89 5.71 -16.05
C LYS A 197 7.76 6.95 -16.34
N GLY A 198 8.99 6.96 -15.83
CA GLY A 198 9.93 8.07 -15.99
C GLY A 198 9.70 9.27 -15.06
N LYS A 199 8.78 9.19 -14.11
CA LYS A 199 8.51 10.20 -13.08
C LYS A 199 9.07 9.76 -11.74
N ASN A 200 9.70 10.66 -11.00
CA ASN A 200 10.10 10.40 -9.61
C ASN A 200 8.92 10.71 -8.68
N LEU A 201 8.30 9.68 -8.13
CA LEU A 201 7.15 9.84 -7.24
C LEU A 201 7.54 10.18 -5.79
N GLY A 202 8.83 10.07 -5.43
CA GLY A 202 9.35 10.34 -4.09
C GLY A 202 9.14 9.21 -3.07
N PHE A 203 8.30 8.26 -3.37
CA PHE A 203 8.08 7.05 -2.58
C PHE A 203 8.72 5.87 -3.28
N ALA A 204 9.20 4.90 -2.52
CA ALA A 204 9.73 3.68 -3.11
C ALA A 204 8.68 2.98 -3.99
N VAL A 205 9.10 2.52 -5.16
CA VAL A 205 8.36 1.48 -5.89
C VAL A 205 8.56 0.20 -5.09
N ASP A 206 7.50 -0.24 -4.44
CA ASP A 206 7.58 -1.21 -3.37
C ASP A 206 6.90 -2.53 -3.77
N LYS A 207 6.93 -3.50 -2.89
CA LYS A 207 6.24 -4.77 -2.96
C LYS A 207 5.62 -5.08 -1.61
N VAL A 208 4.54 -5.81 -1.61
CA VAL A 208 3.93 -6.34 -0.39
C VAL A 208 4.37 -7.78 -0.23
N GLU A 209 5.00 -8.10 0.89
CA GLU A 209 5.53 -9.43 1.21
C GLU A 209 4.69 -10.16 2.26
N ALA A 210 4.74 -11.48 2.19
CA ALA A 210 4.35 -12.33 3.32
C ALA A 210 5.48 -12.39 4.34
N VAL A 211 5.13 -12.26 5.62
CA VAL A 211 6.06 -12.43 6.75
C VAL A 211 5.50 -13.46 7.71
N LEU A 212 6.34 -14.40 8.12
CA LEU A 212 5.98 -15.43 9.08
C LEU A 212 6.80 -15.28 10.36
N ASN A 213 6.22 -15.69 11.48
CA ASN A 213 7.01 -16.01 12.66
C ASN A 213 8.05 -17.09 12.31
N LYS A 214 9.27 -16.96 12.80
CA LYS A 214 10.41 -17.81 12.39
C LYS A 214 10.25 -19.26 12.82
N GLU A 215 9.76 -19.51 14.02
CA GLU A 215 9.52 -20.87 14.53
C GLU A 215 8.38 -21.54 13.74
N PHE A 216 7.27 -20.82 13.55
CA PHE A 216 6.18 -21.29 12.69
C PHE A 216 6.67 -21.66 11.28
N ALA A 217 7.50 -20.82 10.65
CA ALA A 217 8.04 -21.06 9.33
C ALA A 217 8.91 -22.33 9.26
N GLN A 218 9.72 -22.58 10.29
CA GLN A 218 10.57 -23.78 10.39
C GLN A 218 9.75 -25.05 10.58
N GLU A 219 8.70 -24.99 11.39
CA GLU A 219 7.83 -26.14 11.66
C GLU A 219 6.83 -26.42 10.54
N ASN A 220 6.56 -25.43 9.69
CA ASN A 220 5.52 -25.47 8.66
C ASN A 220 6.04 -25.19 7.24
N PRO A 221 6.95 -26.04 6.69
CA PRO A 221 7.58 -25.81 5.39
C PRO A 221 6.59 -25.75 4.22
N ALA A 222 5.41 -26.39 4.32
CA ALA A 222 4.35 -26.24 3.31
C ALA A 222 3.73 -24.84 3.33
N ALA A 223 3.48 -24.28 4.51
CA ALA A 223 2.93 -22.93 4.64
C ALA A 223 3.95 -21.88 4.14
N LEU A 224 5.21 -22.00 4.57
CA LEU A 224 6.30 -21.13 4.11
C LEU A 224 6.41 -21.18 2.58
N LYS A 225 6.43 -22.39 2.00
CA LYS A 225 6.53 -22.56 0.54
C LYS A 225 5.33 -21.97 -0.19
N PHE A 226 4.12 -22.18 0.32
CA PHE A 226 2.90 -21.62 -0.27
C PHE A 226 2.95 -20.09 -0.27
N LEU A 227 3.24 -19.48 0.87
CA LEU A 227 3.33 -18.02 1.01
C LEU A 227 4.51 -17.41 0.23
N SER A 228 5.54 -18.20 -0.10
CA SER A 228 6.63 -17.78 -0.99
C SER A 228 6.27 -17.78 -2.48
N LEU A 229 5.16 -18.40 -2.87
CA LEU A 229 4.76 -18.56 -4.26
C LEU A 229 3.52 -17.75 -4.64
N VAL A 230 2.65 -17.49 -3.66
CA VAL A 230 1.41 -16.73 -3.91
C VAL A 230 1.73 -15.34 -4.40
N GLN A 231 1.14 -14.99 -5.55
CA GLN A 231 1.26 -13.67 -6.13
C GLN A 231 -0.09 -13.25 -6.72
N ILE A 232 -0.50 -12.03 -6.42
CA ILE A 232 -1.76 -11.43 -6.88
C ILE A 232 -1.39 -10.16 -7.66
N SER A 233 -2.13 -9.85 -8.73
CA SER A 233 -1.91 -8.62 -9.47
C SER A 233 -2.47 -7.41 -8.73
N THR A 234 -1.89 -6.23 -8.95
CA THR A 234 -2.42 -4.97 -8.43
C THR A 234 -3.83 -4.66 -8.94
N ASP A 235 -4.16 -5.15 -10.15
CA ASP A 235 -5.50 -5.00 -10.74
C ASP A 235 -6.54 -5.87 -10.02
N ASP A 236 -6.18 -7.14 -9.69
CA ASP A 236 -7.05 -8.02 -8.91
C ASP A 236 -7.32 -7.46 -7.52
N GLU A 237 -6.29 -6.94 -6.85
CA GLU A 237 -6.42 -6.33 -5.52
C GLU A 237 -7.27 -5.04 -5.59
N SER A 238 -7.05 -4.17 -6.58
CA SER A 238 -7.85 -2.95 -6.78
C SER A 238 -9.32 -3.29 -7.05
N THR A 239 -9.58 -4.35 -7.84
CA THR A 239 -10.93 -4.85 -8.12
C THR A 239 -11.59 -5.38 -6.85
N GLN A 240 -10.86 -6.13 -6.03
CA GLN A 240 -11.34 -6.62 -4.74
C GLN A 240 -11.69 -5.45 -3.80
N ASN A 241 -10.81 -4.47 -3.70
CA ASN A 241 -11.02 -3.27 -2.89
C ASN A 241 -12.26 -2.49 -3.33
N LEU A 242 -12.52 -2.40 -4.65
CA LEU A 242 -13.72 -1.76 -5.18
C LEU A 242 -15.00 -2.50 -4.77
N LYS A 243 -15.05 -3.83 -4.87
CA LYS A 243 -16.20 -4.63 -4.39
C LYS A 243 -16.50 -4.39 -2.91
N MET A 244 -15.44 -4.30 -2.08
CA MET A 244 -15.59 -3.99 -0.66
C MET A 244 -16.14 -2.58 -0.44
N GLN A 245 -15.69 -1.60 -1.20
CA GLN A 245 -16.19 -0.22 -1.16
C GLN A 245 -17.66 -0.13 -1.58
N GLU A 246 -18.09 -0.94 -2.53
CA GLU A 246 -19.48 -1.06 -3.01
C GLU A 246 -20.39 -1.82 -2.05
N GLY A 247 -19.85 -2.33 -0.93
CA GLY A 247 -20.62 -2.93 0.16
C GLY A 247 -20.42 -4.43 0.38
N GLU A 248 -19.68 -5.13 -0.47
CA GLU A 248 -19.37 -6.57 -0.34
C GLU A 248 -18.16 -6.78 0.60
N LYS A 249 -18.23 -6.27 1.82
CA LYS A 249 -17.12 -6.24 2.79
C LYS A 249 -17.28 -7.18 4.00
N LYS A 250 -18.34 -7.96 4.04
CA LYS A 250 -18.54 -8.94 5.12
C LYS A 250 -17.58 -10.12 4.92
N PRO A 251 -17.14 -10.81 6.00
CA PRO A 251 -16.25 -11.97 5.89
C PRO A 251 -16.69 -13.02 4.86
N LYS A 252 -18.01 -13.28 4.78
CA LYS A 252 -18.59 -14.20 3.79
C LYS A 252 -18.40 -13.73 2.34
N ASP A 253 -18.47 -12.41 2.10
CA ASP A 253 -18.33 -11.83 0.77
C ASP A 253 -16.85 -11.93 0.34
N ILE A 254 -15.92 -11.56 1.23
CA ILE A 254 -14.47 -11.67 1.01
C ILE A 254 -14.07 -13.13 0.75
N THR A 255 -14.61 -14.08 1.55
CA THR A 255 -14.37 -15.51 1.33
C THR A 255 -14.88 -15.99 -0.03
N ARG A 256 -16.05 -15.51 -0.47
CA ARG A 256 -16.60 -15.82 -1.79
C ARG A 256 -15.68 -15.27 -2.90
N HIS A 257 -15.27 -14.01 -2.82
CA HIS A 257 -14.35 -13.38 -3.79
C HIS A 257 -13.03 -14.16 -3.89
N ALA A 258 -12.45 -14.54 -2.75
CA ALA A 258 -11.23 -15.34 -2.74
C ALA A 258 -11.40 -16.69 -3.46
N LYS A 259 -12.55 -17.37 -3.25
CA LYS A 259 -12.85 -18.63 -3.94
C LYS A 259 -13.07 -18.45 -5.44
N GLU A 260 -13.76 -17.39 -5.84
CA GLU A 260 -13.97 -17.03 -7.25
C GLU A 260 -12.62 -16.77 -7.94
N TRP A 261 -11.72 -16.03 -7.28
CA TRP A 261 -10.37 -15.77 -7.78
C TRP A 261 -9.56 -17.06 -7.92
N VAL A 262 -9.55 -17.90 -6.90
CA VAL A 262 -8.87 -19.22 -6.93
C VAL A 262 -9.41 -20.09 -8.07
N GLN A 263 -10.73 -20.09 -8.29
CA GLN A 263 -11.33 -20.86 -9.39
C GLN A 263 -10.90 -20.33 -10.75
N ALA A 264 -10.83 -19.01 -10.93
CA ALA A 264 -10.36 -18.38 -12.16
C ALA A 264 -8.87 -18.64 -12.44
N HIS A 265 -8.06 -18.82 -11.39
CA HIS A 265 -6.61 -19.05 -11.48
C HIS A 265 -6.20 -20.47 -11.06
N ARG A 266 -7.11 -21.45 -11.17
CA ARG A 266 -6.97 -22.79 -10.59
C ARG A 266 -5.68 -23.50 -11.03
N ALA A 267 -5.28 -23.40 -12.30
CA ALA A 267 -4.08 -24.06 -12.80
C ALA A 267 -2.81 -23.58 -12.08
N GLN A 268 -2.65 -22.26 -11.92
CA GLN A 268 -1.53 -21.66 -11.20
C GLN A 268 -1.58 -22.02 -9.71
N PHE A 269 -2.77 -21.95 -9.14
CA PHE A 269 -2.98 -22.24 -7.72
C PHE A 269 -2.65 -23.71 -7.38
N ASP A 270 -2.99 -24.66 -8.26
CA ASP A 270 -2.64 -26.06 -8.12
C ASP A 270 -1.12 -26.33 -8.18
N GLU A 271 -0.38 -25.60 -9.00
CA GLU A 271 1.09 -25.68 -9.01
C GLU A 271 1.70 -25.18 -7.71
N TRP A 272 1.16 -24.10 -7.11
CA TRP A 272 1.58 -23.63 -5.79
C TRP A 272 1.33 -24.68 -4.70
N LEU A 273 0.14 -25.29 -4.69
CA LEU A 273 -0.21 -26.35 -3.73
C LEU A 273 0.69 -27.57 -3.88
N LYS A 274 0.96 -27.99 -5.11
CA LYS A 274 1.84 -29.13 -5.42
C LYS A 274 3.27 -28.88 -4.93
N ALA A 275 3.84 -27.71 -5.21
CA ALA A 275 5.16 -27.31 -4.72
C ALA A 275 5.22 -27.26 -3.20
N SER A 276 4.17 -26.78 -2.54
CA SER A 276 4.06 -26.68 -1.09
C SER A 276 4.00 -28.05 -0.41
N ARG A 277 3.23 -29.00 -0.97
CA ARG A 277 3.21 -30.38 -0.49
C ARG A 277 4.56 -31.08 -0.65
N ALA A 278 5.27 -30.82 -1.76
CA ALA A 278 6.61 -31.36 -1.98
C ALA A 278 7.62 -30.85 -0.94
N ALA A 279 7.57 -29.56 -0.58
CA ALA A 279 8.42 -28.99 0.46
C ALA A 279 8.20 -29.66 1.83
N ALA A 280 6.95 -29.95 2.21
CA ALA A 280 6.65 -30.69 3.44
C ALA A 280 7.19 -32.13 3.45
N MET A 281 7.22 -32.79 2.29
CA MET A 281 7.78 -34.15 2.18
C MET A 281 9.32 -34.15 2.31
N GLN A 282 9.97 -33.14 1.73
CA GLN A 282 11.43 -33.00 1.80
C GLN A 282 11.94 -32.71 3.21
N ALA A 283 11.19 -31.94 3.99
CA ALA A 283 11.54 -31.60 5.36
C ALA A 283 11.38 -32.77 6.36
N LYS A 284 10.71 -33.87 5.97
CA LYS A 284 10.52 -35.07 6.79
C LYS A 284 11.61 -36.13 6.55
N ASN A 285 12.46 -35.96 5.53
CA ASN A 285 13.58 -36.83 5.19
C ASN A 285 14.91 -36.22 5.66
#